data_e89ef63ce716924089880d02c8b0505b
#
_entry.id   e89ef63ce716924089880d02c8b0505b
#
_cell.length_a   1.000
_cell.length_b   1.000
_cell.length_c   1.000
_cell.angle_alpha   90.00
_cell.angle_beta   90.00
_cell.angle_gamma   90.00
#
_symmetry.space_group_name_H-M   'P 1'
#
loop_
_entity.id
_entity.type
_entity.pdbx_description
1 polymer ?
#
loop_
_entity_poly.entity_id
_entity_poly.type
_entity_poly.pdbx_seq_one_letter_code
_entity_poly.pdbx_strand_id
1 'polypeptide(L)'
;PITHLLDTPAIERIIERTREGGAEVLGLKQTSSAYNAPGASIAAMVDSISRNRKRILACVCPLEGEYGQHDVAIGVPVVLGRSGIERIVELPLNADEMEMLNRSASQARSENEP
;
A
#
# COMPACT_ATOMS: atom_id res chain seq x y z
N PRO A 1 -16.67 1.28 -10.46
CA PRO A 1 -15.77 2.30 -9.86
C PRO A 1 -16.51 3.07 -8.77
N ILE A 2 -15.76 3.55 -7.75
CA ILE A 2 -16.30 4.35 -6.64
C ILE A 2 -17.00 5.63 -7.12
N THR A 3 -16.59 6.15 -8.26
CA THR A 3 -17.18 7.31 -8.93
C THR A 3 -18.65 7.12 -9.32
N HIS A 4 -19.17 5.89 -9.28
CA HIS A 4 -20.60 5.63 -9.45
C HIS A 4 -21.40 5.74 -8.14
N LEU A 5 -20.71 5.80 -7.00
CA LEU A 5 -21.32 5.81 -5.67
C LEU A 5 -21.13 7.14 -4.95
N LEU A 6 -20.02 7.84 -5.23
CA LEU A 6 -19.62 9.09 -4.56
C LEU A 6 -19.25 10.15 -5.60
N ASP A 7 -19.51 11.41 -5.27
CA ASP A 7 -19.05 12.55 -6.05
C ASP A 7 -17.54 12.82 -5.82
N THR A 8 -16.91 13.53 -6.73
CA THR A 8 -15.48 13.84 -6.67
C THR A 8 -15.08 14.53 -5.36
N PRO A 9 -15.81 15.55 -4.85
CA PRO A 9 -15.45 16.18 -3.58
C PRO A 9 -15.50 15.23 -2.38
N ALA A 10 -16.42 14.25 -2.37
CA ALA A 10 -16.47 13.24 -1.32
C ALA A 10 -15.28 12.29 -1.38
N ILE A 11 -14.88 11.89 -2.58
CA ILE A 11 -13.70 11.04 -2.81
C ILE A 11 -12.42 11.77 -2.35
N GLU A 12 -12.24 13.03 -2.74
CA GLU A 12 -11.10 13.86 -2.33
C GLU A 12 -10.98 13.99 -0.81
N ARG A 13 -12.10 14.27 -0.11
CA ARG A 13 -12.11 14.31 1.35
C ARG A 13 -11.72 12.98 2.00
N ILE A 14 -12.15 11.85 1.43
CA ILE A 14 -11.80 10.52 1.93
C ILE A 14 -10.31 10.27 1.73
N ILE A 15 -9.76 10.60 0.56
CA ILE A 15 -8.34 10.44 0.25
C ILE A 15 -7.49 11.24 1.23
N GLU A 16 -7.82 12.52 1.42
CA GLU A 16 -7.09 13.41 2.32
C GLU A 16 -7.12 12.90 3.77
N ARG A 17 -8.29 12.58 4.28
CA ARG A 17 -8.42 12.01 5.63
C ARG A 17 -7.70 10.67 5.79
N THR A 18 -7.64 9.86 4.74
CA THR A 18 -6.91 8.58 4.76
C THR A 18 -5.41 8.82 4.87
N ARG A 19 -4.86 9.82 4.17
CA ARG A 19 -3.45 10.20 4.27
C ARG A 19 -3.08 10.65 5.67
N GLU A 20 -3.93 11.43 6.31
CA GLU A 20 -3.74 11.97 7.66
C GLU A 20 -4.13 10.99 8.79
N GLY A 21 -4.72 9.84 8.47
CA GLY A 21 -5.29 8.91 9.44
C GLY A 21 -4.31 8.43 10.51
N GLY A 22 -3.04 8.23 10.17
CA GLY A 22 -1.99 7.88 11.13
C GLY A 22 -1.71 9.01 12.12
N ALA A 23 -1.59 10.24 11.63
CA ALA A 23 -1.37 11.43 12.46
C ALA A 23 -2.59 11.72 13.35
N GLU A 24 -3.82 11.56 12.84
CA GLU A 24 -5.07 11.69 13.60
C GLU A 24 -5.07 10.73 14.81
N VAL A 25 -4.74 9.46 14.62
CA VAL A 25 -4.67 8.47 15.70
C VAL A 25 -3.58 8.83 16.72
N LEU A 26 -2.40 9.26 16.27
CA LEU A 26 -1.32 9.70 17.16
C LEU A 26 -1.74 10.91 18.00
N GLY A 27 -2.39 11.89 17.39
CA GLY A 27 -2.91 13.08 18.07
C GLY A 27 -3.93 12.74 19.16
N LEU A 28 -4.81 11.77 18.91
CA LEU A 28 -5.80 11.31 19.89
C LEU A 28 -5.18 10.49 21.03
N LYS A 29 -4.17 9.66 20.73
CA LYS A 29 -3.53 8.78 21.74
C LYS A 29 -2.56 9.51 22.65
N GLN A 30 -1.86 10.53 22.16
CA GLN A 30 -0.88 11.37 22.87
C GLN A 30 0.31 10.65 23.54
N THR A 31 0.22 9.37 23.83
CA THR A 31 1.19 8.61 24.66
C THR A 31 1.84 7.42 23.97
N SER A 32 1.43 7.04 22.77
CA SER A 32 1.96 5.86 22.07
C SER A 32 1.70 5.88 20.57
N SER A 33 2.45 5.07 19.82
CA SER A 33 2.25 4.86 18.38
C SER A 33 0.91 4.18 18.07
N ALA A 34 0.40 4.39 16.86
CA ALA A 34 -0.75 3.67 16.33
C ALA A 34 -0.34 2.22 16.00
N TYR A 35 -0.49 1.29 16.91
CA TYR A 35 -0.05 -0.12 16.73
C TYR A 35 -1.20 -1.10 16.40
N ASN A 36 -2.45 -0.73 16.64
CA ASN A 36 -3.58 -1.66 16.44
C ASN A 36 -3.79 -1.96 14.95
N ALA A 37 -3.79 -0.95 14.08
CA ALA A 37 -3.96 -1.14 12.64
C ALA A 37 -2.76 -1.87 12.01
N PRO A 38 -1.49 -1.50 12.28
CA PRO A 38 -0.34 -2.29 11.86
C PRO A 38 -0.37 -3.73 12.35
N GLY A 39 -0.73 -3.96 13.61
CA GLY A 39 -0.86 -5.30 14.17
C GLY A 39 -1.92 -6.15 13.45
N ALA A 40 -3.08 -5.58 13.13
CA ALA A 40 -4.13 -6.25 12.37
C ALA A 40 -3.67 -6.57 10.93
N SER A 41 -2.93 -5.65 10.29
CA SER A 41 -2.37 -5.86 8.94
C SER A 41 -1.36 -7.01 8.94
N ILE A 42 -0.43 -7.03 9.90
CA ILE A 42 0.55 -8.11 10.06
C ILE A 42 -0.16 -9.45 10.31
N ALA A 43 -1.16 -9.48 11.19
CA ALA A 43 -1.94 -10.68 11.46
C ALA A 43 -2.64 -11.22 10.20
N ALA A 44 -3.18 -10.34 9.35
CA ALA A 44 -3.78 -10.72 8.08
C ALA A 44 -2.76 -11.32 7.09
N MET A 45 -1.53 -10.77 7.05
CA MET A 45 -0.44 -11.32 6.23
C MET A 45 -0.01 -12.70 6.75
N VAL A 46 0.21 -12.84 8.05
CA VAL A 46 0.58 -14.12 8.69
C VAL A 46 -0.50 -15.19 8.45
N ASP A 47 -1.78 -14.84 8.61
CA ASP A 47 -2.89 -15.75 8.32
C ASP A 47 -2.91 -16.17 6.84
N SER A 48 -2.62 -15.26 5.93
CA SER A 48 -2.56 -15.57 4.49
C SER A 48 -1.44 -16.55 4.16
N ILE A 49 -0.26 -16.37 4.75
CA ILE A 49 0.91 -17.24 4.57
C ILE A 49 0.68 -18.60 5.22
N SER A 50 0.37 -18.62 6.52
CA SER A 50 0.28 -19.85 7.33
C SER A 50 -0.81 -20.80 6.82
N ARG A 51 -1.92 -20.25 6.36
CA ARG A 51 -3.07 -21.01 5.84
C ARG A 51 -3.13 -21.09 4.32
N ASN A 52 -2.11 -20.58 3.62
CA ASN A 52 -2.05 -20.54 2.15
C ASN A 52 -3.31 -19.95 1.50
N ARG A 53 -3.80 -18.84 2.02
CA ARG A 53 -5.09 -18.28 1.58
C ARG A 53 -5.02 -17.59 0.23
N LYS A 54 -3.83 -17.26 -0.26
CA LYS A 54 -3.59 -16.58 -1.54
C LYS A 54 -4.41 -15.28 -1.67
N ARG A 55 -4.49 -14.52 -0.59
CA ARG A 55 -5.18 -13.23 -0.60
C ARG A 55 -4.38 -12.21 -1.38
N ILE A 56 -5.10 -11.31 -2.05
CA ILE A 56 -4.50 -10.10 -2.61
C ILE A 56 -4.43 -9.07 -1.49
N LEU A 57 -3.22 -8.68 -1.13
CA LEU A 57 -2.93 -7.68 -0.09
C LEU A 57 -1.97 -6.63 -0.66
N ALA A 58 -2.07 -5.39 -0.16
CA ALA A 58 -1.07 -4.37 -0.43
C ALA A 58 0.15 -4.62 0.46
N CYS A 59 1.28 -4.98 -0.14
CA CYS A 59 2.53 -5.23 0.56
C CYS A 59 3.67 -4.48 -0.10
N VAL A 60 4.64 -4.04 0.69
CA VAL A 60 5.90 -3.52 0.17
C VAL A 60 6.74 -4.70 -0.31
N CYS A 61 7.17 -4.67 -1.55
CA CYS A 61 8.05 -5.66 -2.13
C CYS A 61 8.99 -5.03 -3.17
N PRO A 62 10.17 -5.63 -3.40
CA PRO A 62 11.04 -5.19 -4.48
C PRO A 62 10.37 -5.42 -5.83
N LEU A 63 10.51 -4.46 -6.73
CA LEU A 63 10.04 -4.53 -8.11
C LEU A 63 11.21 -4.77 -9.05
N GLU A 64 11.04 -5.68 -9.99
CA GLU A 64 12.05 -6.12 -10.96
C GLU A 64 11.59 -5.91 -12.41
N GLY A 65 10.69 -4.98 -12.62
CA GLY A 65 10.11 -4.66 -13.93
C GLY A 65 8.63 -4.32 -13.88
N GLU A 66 7.94 -4.76 -12.84
CA GLU A 66 6.51 -4.49 -12.68
C GLU A 66 6.27 -2.98 -12.59
N TYR A 67 5.20 -2.52 -13.21
CA TYR A 67 4.89 -1.09 -13.37
C TYR A 67 6.03 -0.28 -14.02
N GLY A 68 6.94 -0.94 -14.76
CA GLY A 68 8.14 -0.31 -15.31
C GLY A 68 9.16 0.13 -14.27
N GLN A 69 9.08 -0.37 -13.04
CA GLN A 69 9.98 -0.02 -11.94
C GLN A 69 11.02 -1.11 -11.71
N HIS A 70 12.25 -0.70 -11.37
CA HIS A 70 13.37 -1.58 -11.04
C HIS A 70 14.08 -1.06 -9.79
N ASP A 71 14.74 -1.94 -9.06
CA ASP A 71 15.61 -1.59 -7.93
C ASP A 71 14.92 -0.70 -6.87
N VAL A 72 13.65 -0.96 -6.60
CA VAL A 72 12.88 -0.21 -5.60
C VAL A 72 11.88 -1.12 -4.88
N ALA A 73 11.72 -0.92 -3.58
CA ALA A 73 10.70 -1.59 -2.79
C ALA A 73 9.57 -0.59 -2.46
N ILE A 74 8.40 -0.83 -3.03
CA ILE A 74 7.19 -0.01 -2.81
C ILE A 74 5.96 -0.87 -2.59
N GLY A 75 4.90 -0.25 -2.06
CA GLY A 75 3.62 -0.93 -1.80
C GLY A 75 2.83 -1.16 -3.08
N VAL A 76 2.60 -2.42 -3.42
CA VAL A 76 1.80 -2.85 -4.57
C VAL A 76 0.88 -4.01 -4.19
N PRO A 77 -0.19 -4.28 -4.94
CA PRO A 77 -1.02 -5.47 -4.73
C PRO A 77 -0.24 -6.74 -5.04
N VAL A 78 -0.21 -7.67 -4.08
CA VAL A 78 0.46 -8.97 -4.26
C VAL A 78 -0.46 -10.11 -3.86
N VAL A 79 -0.31 -11.27 -4.50
CA VAL A 79 -0.89 -12.52 -4.02
C VAL A 79 0.04 -13.09 -2.96
N LEU A 80 -0.44 -13.12 -1.71
CA LEU A 80 0.33 -13.62 -0.56
C LEU A 80 -0.16 -15.00 -0.17
N GLY A 81 0.70 -15.98 -0.30
CA GLY A 81 0.43 -17.38 0.02
C GLY A 81 1.56 -18.02 0.81
N ARG A 82 1.60 -19.35 0.85
CA ARG A 82 2.55 -20.12 1.68
C ARG A 82 4.02 -19.81 1.39
N SER A 83 4.35 -19.48 0.14
CA SER A 83 5.72 -19.16 -0.28
C SER A 83 6.07 -17.67 -0.08
N GLY A 84 5.23 -16.89 0.61
CA GLY A 84 5.35 -15.46 0.70
C GLY A 84 4.62 -14.78 -0.47
N ILE A 85 5.27 -13.82 -1.13
CA ILE A 85 4.75 -13.17 -2.33
C ILE A 85 4.85 -14.16 -3.49
N GLU A 86 3.70 -14.66 -3.94
CA GLU A 86 3.64 -15.62 -5.06
C GLU A 86 3.51 -14.91 -6.42
N ARG A 87 2.95 -13.69 -6.43
CA ARG A 87 2.79 -12.89 -7.63
C ARG A 87 2.48 -11.43 -7.28
N ILE A 88 3.08 -10.50 -8.01
CA ILE A 88 2.67 -9.09 -8.04
C ILE A 88 1.49 -8.96 -9.01
N VAL A 89 0.47 -8.21 -8.62
CA VAL A 89 -0.72 -7.95 -9.45
C VAL A 89 -0.59 -6.54 -10.01
N GLU A 90 -0.25 -6.45 -11.29
CA GLU A 90 -0.24 -5.16 -11.98
C GLU A 90 -1.67 -4.73 -12.33
N LEU A 91 -2.08 -3.57 -11.79
CA LEU A 91 -3.34 -2.94 -12.11
C LEU A 91 -3.16 -2.01 -13.31
N PRO A 92 -4.16 -1.88 -14.19
CA PRO A 92 -4.13 -0.90 -15.27
C PRO A 92 -4.31 0.50 -14.66
N LEU A 93 -3.19 1.18 -14.41
CA LEU A 93 -3.17 2.55 -13.89
C LEU A 93 -3.42 3.56 -15.00
N ASN A 94 -4.15 4.63 -14.71
CA ASN A 94 -4.24 5.78 -15.59
C ASN A 94 -2.95 6.64 -15.50
N ALA A 95 -2.85 7.69 -16.33
CA ALA A 95 -1.63 8.51 -16.40
C ALA A 95 -1.28 9.19 -15.06
N ASP A 96 -2.28 9.72 -14.35
CA ASP A 96 -2.09 10.41 -13.08
C ASP A 96 -1.66 9.44 -11.97
N GLU A 97 -2.27 8.24 -11.94
CA GLU A 97 -1.91 7.18 -11.00
C GLU A 97 -0.49 6.66 -11.24
N MET A 98 -0.10 6.50 -12.52
CA MET A 98 1.25 6.11 -12.88
C MET A 98 2.27 7.19 -12.49
N GLU A 99 1.95 8.47 -12.68
CA GLU A 99 2.81 9.57 -12.24
C GLU A 99 3.00 9.56 -10.71
N MET A 100 1.93 9.33 -9.94
CA MET A 100 2.02 9.23 -8.49
C MET A 100 2.89 8.04 -8.06
N LEU A 101 2.76 6.89 -8.71
CA LEU A 101 3.60 5.71 -8.46
C LEU A 101 5.08 6.01 -8.77
N ASN A 102 5.37 6.64 -9.90
CA ASN A 102 6.73 7.02 -10.30
C ASN A 102 7.36 7.99 -9.28
N ARG A 103 6.60 8.94 -8.78
CA ARG A 103 7.05 9.88 -7.75
C ARG A 103 7.37 9.16 -6.44
N SER A 104 6.50 8.25 -6.00
CA SER A 104 6.75 7.43 -4.80
C SER A 104 7.97 6.53 -4.95
N ALA A 105 8.17 5.92 -6.12
CA ALA A 105 9.34 5.10 -6.41
C ALA A 105 10.63 5.93 -6.38
N SER A 106 10.62 7.13 -6.96
CA SER A 106 11.77 8.04 -6.95
C SER A 106 12.13 8.50 -5.53
N GLN A 107 11.13 8.80 -4.72
CA GLN A 107 11.35 9.16 -3.31
C GLN A 107 11.95 7.99 -2.53
N ALA A 108 11.40 6.78 -2.67
CA ALA A 108 11.91 5.59 -1.98
C ALA A 108 13.37 5.27 -2.37
N ARG A 109 13.79 5.51 -3.62
CA ARG A 109 15.19 5.38 -4.03
C ARG A 109 16.07 6.41 -3.34
N SER A 110 15.65 7.68 -3.31
CA SER A 110 16.45 8.76 -2.70
C SER A 110 16.65 8.60 -1.19
N GLU A 111 15.68 7.97 -0.51
CA GLU A 111 15.77 7.69 0.93
C GLU A 111 16.68 6.48 1.26
N ASN A 112 16.93 5.62 0.27
CA ASN A 112 17.78 4.42 0.41
C ASN A 112 19.19 4.60 -0.15
N GLU A 113 19.53 5.74 -0.75
CA GLU A 113 20.90 6.07 -1.10
C GLU A 113 21.69 6.40 0.17
N PRO A 114 22.89 5.78 0.36
CA PRO A 114 23.71 5.92 1.57
C PRO A 114 24.33 7.32 1.72
#